data_38b9b24db6601bbf43b84edfb930d1a3
#
_entry.id   38b9b24db6601bbf43b84edfb930d1a3
#
_cell.length_a   1.000
_cell.length_b   1.000
_cell.length_c   1.000
_cell.angle_alpha   90.00
_cell.angle_beta   90.00
_cell.angle_gamma   90.00
#
_symmetry.space_group_name_H-M   'P 1'
#
loop_
_entity.id
_entity.type
_entity.pdbx_description
1 polymer ?
#
loop_
_entity_poly.entity_id
_entity_poly.type
_entity_poly.pdbx_seq_one_letter_code
_entity_poly.pdbx_strand_id
1 'polypeptide(L)'
;MISNTQITAQPEYDIQFWNAMRNKEAREDILAKGRDISTGTYSMPTVAAGKVMNEIEKESDFRKIATVIRAYKNGYRIFAKDCKDKAEFVAEGAAIPVYESAGDFNEKTIESYKLASIVTLDEDFVNDAGFDIEKYLTQKLGKSFGKAEDNAFINGTGADEPTGILHDTDGAETALAVETLTYDDVICLYFSVDKEYRRNGICL
;
A
#
# COMPACT_ATOMS: atom_id res chain seq x y z
N MET A 1 24.81 -1.73 -18.42
CA MET A 1 23.50 -1.11 -18.76
C MET A 1 23.11 -0.21 -17.61
N ILE A 2 22.84 1.06 -17.87
CA ILE A 2 22.30 1.99 -16.87
C ILE A 2 20.84 1.57 -16.61
N SER A 3 20.42 1.43 -15.37
CA SER A 3 19.05 1.05 -15.07
C SER A 3 18.07 2.18 -15.41
N ASN A 4 16.84 1.85 -15.78
CA ASN A 4 15.80 2.86 -16.09
C ASN A 4 15.64 3.88 -14.94
N THR A 5 15.70 3.42 -13.70
CA THR A 5 15.65 4.26 -12.51
C THR A 5 16.77 5.30 -12.42
N GLN A 6 17.98 4.98 -12.91
CA GLN A 6 19.09 5.93 -12.94
C GLN A 6 18.89 7.00 -14.01
N ILE A 7 18.23 6.68 -15.11
CA ILE A 7 17.93 7.63 -16.19
C ILE A 7 16.82 8.59 -15.74
N THR A 8 15.74 8.09 -15.19
CA THR A 8 14.59 8.90 -14.74
C THR A 8 14.91 9.78 -13.52
N ALA A 9 16.03 9.51 -12.83
CA ALA A 9 16.52 10.34 -11.73
C ALA A 9 17.36 11.55 -12.19
N GLN A 10 17.69 11.66 -13.49
CA GLN A 10 18.51 12.76 -14.00
C GLN A 10 17.69 14.04 -14.15
N PRO A 11 18.22 15.19 -13.73
CA PRO A 11 17.51 16.47 -13.85
C PRO A 11 17.16 16.83 -15.30
N GLU A 12 18.01 16.44 -16.25
CA GLU A 12 17.78 16.68 -17.67
C GLU A 12 16.55 15.90 -18.18
N TYR A 13 16.37 14.64 -17.73
CA TYR A 13 15.18 13.84 -18.04
C TYR A 13 13.91 14.49 -17.50
N ASP A 14 13.94 14.98 -16.25
CA ASP A 14 12.82 15.64 -15.60
C ASP A 14 12.34 16.87 -16.40
N ILE A 15 13.29 17.73 -16.79
CA ILE A 15 12.99 18.93 -17.61
C ILE A 15 12.35 18.53 -18.94
N GLN A 16 12.91 17.55 -19.65
CA GLN A 16 12.40 17.13 -20.96
C GLN A 16 11.02 16.46 -20.83
N PHE A 17 10.79 15.69 -19.79
CA PHE A 17 9.50 15.09 -19.51
C PHE A 17 8.39 16.14 -19.32
N TRP A 18 8.64 17.15 -18.47
CA TRP A 18 7.66 18.21 -18.25
C TRP A 18 7.50 19.15 -19.44
N ASN A 19 8.52 19.34 -20.26
CA ASN A 19 8.39 20.05 -21.54
C ASN A 19 7.48 19.29 -22.51
N ALA A 20 7.64 17.98 -22.63
CA ALA A 20 6.76 17.15 -23.44
C ALA A 20 5.31 17.17 -22.94
N MET A 21 5.10 17.13 -21.63
CA MET A 21 3.76 17.23 -21.01
C MET A 21 3.09 18.59 -21.26
N ARG A 22 3.88 19.65 -21.51
CA ARG A 22 3.39 21.01 -21.81
C ARG A 22 3.35 21.32 -23.32
N ASN A 23 3.38 20.30 -24.17
CA ASN A 23 3.48 20.47 -25.64
C ASN A 23 4.61 21.39 -26.10
N LYS A 24 5.64 21.54 -25.26
CA LYS A 24 6.86 22.30 -25.63
C LYS A 24 7.85 21.39 -26.34
N GLU A 25 8.78 22.01 -27.05
CA GLU A 25 9.87 21.27 -27.67
C GLU A 25 10.66 20.48 -26.63
N ALA A 26 10.74 19.18 -26.82
CA ALA A 26 11.41 18.23 -25.91
C ALA A 26 12.37 17.34 -26.71
N ARG A 27 13.48 16.97 -26.07
CA ARG A 27 14.49 16.10 -26.66
C ARG A 27 14.09 14.63 -26.57
N GLU A 28 13.59 14.10 -27.68
CA GLU A 28 13.12 12.72 -27.80
C GLU A 28 14.25 11.70 -27.52
N ASP A 29 15.50 12.01 -27.83
CA ASP A 29 16.66 11.16 -27.57
C ASP A 29 16.90 10.92 -26.04
N ILE A 30 16.49 11.87 -25.21
CA ILE A 30 16.56 11.77 -23.76
C ILE A 30 15.35 11.01 -23.22
N LEU A 31 14.15 11.36 -23.69
CA LEU A 31 12.90 10.73 -23.26
C LEU A 31 12.85 9.24 -23.62
N ALA A 32 13.34 8.88 -24.80
CA ALA A 32 13.38 7.50 -25.25
C ALA A 32 14.19 6.57 -24.32
N LYS A 33 15.20 7.10 -23.62
CA LYS A 33 15.99 6.33 -22.66
C LYS A 33 15.19 5.94 -21.41
N GLY A 34 14.20 6.75 -21.01
CA GLY A 34 13.30 6.47 -19.90
C GLY A 34 12.00 5.77 -20.32
N ARG A 35 11.88 5.35 -21.57
CA ARG A 35 10.70 4.66 -22.07
C ARG A 35 10.59 3.25 -21.53
N ASP A 36 9.40 2.88 -21.07
CA ASP A 36 9.10 1.52 -20.71
C ASP A 36 8.93 0.68 -22.00
N ILE A 37 9.73 -0.37 -22.12
CA ILE A 37 9.75 -1.25 -23.29
C ILE A 37 8.44 -2.03 -23.43
N SER A 38 7.78 -2.35 -22.31
CA SER A 38 6.57 -3.16 -22.30
C SER A 38 5.32 -2.37 -22.68
N THR A 39 5.22 -1.13 -22.22
CA THR A 39 4.05 -0.26 -22.45
C THR A 39 4.25 0.76 -23.55
N GLY A 40 5.50 1.01 -23.95
CA GLY A 40 5.87 2.03 -24.92
C GLY A 40 5.68 3.47 -24.40
N THR A 41 5.36 3.66 -23.13
CA THR A 41 5.13 4.95 -22.48
C THR A 41 6.37 5.49 -21.81
N TYR A 42 6.45 6.80 -21.60
CA TYR A 42 7.53 7.42 -20.84
C TYR A 42 7.31 7.21 -19.35
N SER A 43 8.35 6.76 -18.65
CA SER A 43 8.32 6.65 -17.20
C SER A 43 8.33 8.03 -16.56
N MET A 44 7.57 8.19 -15.47
CA MET A 44 7.59 9.43 -14.69
C MET A 44 8.98 9.68 -14.09
N PRO A 45 9.46 10.93 -14.04
CA PRO A 45 10.69 11.27 -13.33
C PRO A 45 10.66 10.79 -11.87
N THR A 46 11.79 10.29 -11.39
CA THR A 46 11.88 9.71 -10.03
C THR A 46 11.51 10.72 -8.95
N VAL A 47 11.85 11.99 -9.14
CA VAL A 47 11.50 13.07 -8.20
C VAL A 47 9.99 13.28 -8.13
N ALA A 48 9.33 13.34 -9.30
CA ALA A 48 7.88 13.49 -9.37
C ALA A 48 7.15 12.25 -8.79
N ALA A 49 7.62 11.04 -9.08
CA ALA A 49 7.10 9.81 -8.49
C ALA A 49 7.21 9.82 -6.95
N GLY A 50 8.32 10.31 -6.40
CA GLY A 50 8.48 10.51 -4.96
C GLY A 50 7.47 11.50 -4.37
N LYS A 51 7.18 12.59 -5.07
CA LYS A 51 6.14 13.56 -4.65
C LYS A 51 4.74 12.93 -4.63
N VAL A 52 4.40 12.11 -5.64
CA VAL A 52 3.14 11.36 -5.67
C VAL A 52 3.04 10.41 -4.48
N MET A 53 4.09 9.65 -4.17
CA MET A 53 4.13 8.76 -3.00
C MET A 53 3.91 9.51 -1.70
N ASN A 54 4.55 10.66 -1.51
CA ASN A 54 4.35 11.50 -0.32
C ASN A 54 2.90 12.01 -0.21
N GLU A 55 2.24 12.31 -1.33
CA GLU A 55 0.83 12.72 -1.31
C GLU A 55 -0.10 11.52 -1.01
N ILE A 56 0.22 10.31 -1.51
CA ILE A 56 -0.50 9.08 -1.15
C ILE A 56 -0.40 8.84 0.37
N GLU A 57 0.79 8.94 0.95
CA GLU A 57 1.01 8.76 2.39
C GLU A 57 0.26 9.78 3.26
N LYS A 58 0.03 10.99 2.75
CA LYS A 58 -0.77 12.00 3.45
C LYS A 58 -2.26 11.72 3.40
N GLU A 59 -2.76 11.26 2.27
CA GLU A 59 -4.19 11.03 2.03
C GLU A 59 -4.66 9.69 2.60
N SER A 60 -3.82 8.64 2.59
CA SER A 60 -4.17 7.33 3.09
C SER A 60 -4.05 7.28 4.62
N ASP A 61 -5.15 7.04 5.30
CA ASP A 61 -5.15 6.86 6.76
C ASP A 61 -4.60 5.49 7.15
N PHE A 62 -4.83 4.47 6.33
CA PHE A 62 -4.26 3.14 6.55
C PHE A 62 -2.74 3.12 6.52
N ARG A 63 -2.10 3.88 5.63
CA ARG A 63 -0.64 3.95 5.57
C ARG A 63 -0.01 4.55 6.83
N LYS A 64 -0.75 5.40 7.56
CA LYS A 64 -0.28 6.02 8.81
C LYS A 64 -0.25 5.03 9.97
N ILE A 65 -1.11 4.02 9.96
CA ILE A 65 -1.27 3.05 11.04
C ILE A 65 -0.71 1.67 10.72
N ALA A 66 -0.69 1.28 9.44
CA ALA A 66 -0.22 -0.02 9.01
C ALA A 66 1.31 -0.13 9.00
N THR A 67 1.81 -1.34 9.24
CA THR A 67 3.24 -1.62 9.07
C THR A 67 3.58 -1.76 7.59
N VAL A 68 4.38 -0.83 7.08
CA VAL A 68 4.81 -0.83 5.68
C VAL A 68 6.04 -1.73 5.50
N ILE A 69 5.91 -2.80 4.75
CA ILE A 69 6.99 -3.72 4.41
C ILE A 69 7.40 -3.50 2.95
N ARG A 70 8.69 -3.28 2.71
CA ARG A 70 9.23 -3.17 1.34
C ARG A 70 9.55 -4.56 0.81
N ALA A 71 8.75 -5.04 -0.13
CA ALA A 71 9.00 -6.28 -0.86
C ALA A 71 9.76 -6.01 -2.15
N TYR A 72 10.82 -6.80 -2.41
CA TYR A 72 11.64 -6.67 -3.62
C TYR A 72 11.14 -7.53 -4.79
N LYS A 73 10.19 -8.45 -4.53
CA LYS A 73 9.61 -9.36 -5.53
C LYS A 73 8.15 -9.64 -5.20
N ASN A 74 7.37 -9.97 -6.22
CA ASN A 74 6.02 -10.54 -6.04
C ASN A 74 6.11 -11.88 -5.29
N GLY A 75 5.09 -12.18 -4.48
CA GLY A 75 5.04 -13.41 -3.70
C GLY A 75 5.93 -13.36 -2.45
N TYR A 76 6.00 -12.22 -1.76
CA TYR A 76 6.64 -12.15 -0.46
C TYR A 76 5.87 -13.00 0.54
N ARG A 77 6.57 -13.94 1.18
CA ARG A 77 5.98 -14.84 2.16
C ARG A 77 6.23 -14.35 3.57
N ILE A 78 5.18 -14.22 4.34
CA ILE A 78 5.25 -13.94 5.78
C ILE A 78 4.90 -15.22 6.52
N PHE A 79 5.77 -15.61 7.42
CA PHE A 79 5.49 -16.70 8.34
C PHE A 79 5.00 -16.10 9.65
N ALA A 80 3.71 -16.30 9.94
CA ALA A 80 3.14 -15.97 11.24
C ALA A 80 3.24 -17.20 12.14
N LYS A 81 3.80 -17.04 13.32
CA LYS A 81 3.82 -18.08 14.34
C LYS A 81 2.83 -17.74 15.44
N ASP A 82 1.87 -18.63 15.64
CA ASP A 82 0.99 -18.58 16.82
C ASP A 82 1.66 -19.40 17.94
N CYS A 83 2.36 -18.73 18.84
CA CYS A 83 2.98 -19.38 19.99
C CYS A 83 1.91 -19.72 21.05
N LYS A 84 1.29 -20.88 20.90
CA LYS A 84 0.37 -21.45 21.92
C LYS A 84 1.09 -22.23 23.02
N ASP A 85 2.38 -22.46 22.86
CA ASP A 85 3.18 -23.22 23.80
C ASP A 85 3.31 -22.48 25.14
N LYS A 86 2.89 -23.12 26.22
CA LYS A 86 3.04 -22.60 27.58
C LYS A 86 4.04 -23.46 28.34
N ALA A 87 4.99 -22.83 29.01
CA ALA A 87 5.84 -23.53 29.96
C ALA A 87 5.01 -23.95 31.18
N GLU A 88 5.13 -25.18 31.60
CA GLU A 88 4.42 -25.76 32.75
C GLU A 88 5.41 -26.19 33.84
N PHE A 89 4.96 -26.06 35.08
CA PHE A 89 5.72 -26.62 36.22
C PHE A 89 5.50 -28.14 36.27
N VAL A 90 6.58 -28.89 36.22
CA VAL A 90 6.56 -30.36 36.21
C VAL A 90 7.07 -30.86 37.56
N ALA A 91 6.38 -31.83 38.14
CA ALA A 91 6.82 -32.45 39.37
C ALA A 91 8.11 -33.26 39.16
N GLU A 92 8.89 -33.40 40.23
CA GLU A 92 10.12 -34.18 40.21
C GLU A 92 9.86 -35.62 39.77
N GLY A 93 10.57 -36.06 38.70
CA GLY A 93 10.40 -37.39 38.13
C GLY A 93 9.25 -37.57 37.14
N ALA A 94 8.45 -36.51 36.85
CA ALA A 94 7.42 -36.56 35.83
C ALA A 94 7.98 -36.29 34.42
N ALA A 95 7.30 -36.82 33.42
CA ALA A 95 7.72 -36.57 32.01
C ALA A 95 7.51 -35.09 31.64
N ILE A 96 8.49 -34.50 31.00
CA ILE A 96 8.42 -33.13 30.48
C ILE A 96 7.52 -33.15 29.25
N PRO A 97 6.46 -32.29 29.17
CA PRO A 97 5.63 -32.19 27.99
C PRO A 97 6.44 -31.74 26.79
N VAL A 98 6.30 -32.42 25.66
CA VAL A 98 6.92 -32.08 24.39
C VAL A 98 5.87 -31.42 23.52
N TYR A 99 6.13 -30.17 23.10
CA TYR A 99 5.28 -29.45 22.19
C TYR A 99 5.82 -29.58 20.76
N GLU A 100 4.98 -30.04 19.83
CA GLU A 100 5.32 -30.11 18.42
C GLU A 100 4.99 -28.78 17.73
N SER A 101 6.01 -27.97 17.43
CA SER A 101 5.85 -26.67 16.77
C SER A 101 5.75 -26.74 15.25
N ALA A 102 5.67 -27.93 14.66
CA ALA A 102 5.63 -28.10 13.20
C ALA A 102 4.36 -27.54 12.53
N GLY A 103 3.26 -27.38 13.27
CA GLY A 103 1.99 -26.82 12.78
C GLY A 103 1.77 -25.32 13.07
N ASP A 104 2.71 -24.68 13.78
CA ASP A 104 2.51 -23.31 14.27
C ASP A 104 2.81 -22.22 13.23
N PHE A 105 3.35 -22.58 12.07
CA PHE A 105 3.71 -21.64 11.02
C PHE A 105 2.63 -21.57 9.94
N ASN A 106 1.89 -20.47 9.91
CA ASN A 106 1.00 -20.14 8.81
C ASN A 106 1.76 -19.30 7.77
N GLU A 107 1.81 -19.80 6.55
CA GLU A 107 2.38 -19.08 5.41
C GLU A 107 1.30 -18.19 4.79
N LYS A 108 1.55 -16.87 4.77
CA LYS A 108 0.73 -15.91 4.01
C LYS A 108 1.56 -15.36 2.87
N THR A 109 1.08 -15.51 1.66
CA THR A 109 1.70 -14.93 0.46
C THR A 109 1.10 -13.54 0.22
N ILE A 110 1.97 -12.54 0.08
CA ILE A 110 1.56 -11.19 -0.30
C ILE A 110 1.75 -11.04 -1.79
N GLU A 111 0.68 -10.72 -2.48
CA GLU A 111 0.67 -10.44 -3.91
C GLU A 111 0.68 -8.92 -4.17
N SER A 112 1.07 -8.52 -5.39
CA SER A 112 1.05 -7.13 -5.81
C SER A 112 -0.06 -6.91 -6.83
N TYR A 113 -0.84 -5.86 -6.62
CA TYR A 113 -1.93 -5.46 -7.49
C TYR A 113 -1.56 -4.21 -8.27
N LYS A 114 -2.12 -4.05 -9.46
CA LYS A 114 -1.85 -2.90 -10.32
C LYS A 114 -2.94 -1.85 -10.13
N LEU A 115 -2.56 -0.72 -9.57
CA LEU A 115 -3.42 0.46 -9.49
C LEU A 115 -3.13 1.41 -10.65
N ALA A 116 -4.15 1.86 -11.36
CA ALA A 116 -4.00 2.75 -12.50
C ALA A 116 -5.04 3.89 -12.46
N SER A 117 -4.63 5.06 -12.92
CA SER A 117 -5.50 6.23 -13.09
C SER A 117 -5.14 6.97 -14.37
N ILE A 118 -6.15 7.53 -15.04
CA ILE A 118 -5.98 8.37 -16.22
C ILE A 118 -6.45 9.78 -15.86
N VAL A 119 -5.58 10.75 -16.08
CA VAL A 119 -5.89 12.18 -15.90
C VAL A 119 -5.87 12.84 -17.26
N THR A 120 -7.01 13.40 -17.67
CA THR A 120 -7.10 14.26 -18.85
C THR A 120 -7.03 15.72 -18.43
N LEU A 121 -6.26 16.52 -19.16
CA LEU A 121 -6.14 17.96 -18.97
C LEU A 121 -6.61 18.65 -20.22
N ASP A 122 -7.24 19.81 -20.04
CA ASP A 122 -7.59 20.69 -21.14
C ASP A 122 -6.31 21.36 -21.66
N GLU A 123 -6.21 21.54 -22.97
CA GLU A 123 -5.05 22.12 -23.64
C GLU A 123 -4.79 23.57 -23.19
N ASP A 124 -5.83 24.32 -22.88
CA ASP A 124 -5.72 25.70 -22.39
C ASP A 124 -4.96 25.76 -21.06
N PHE A 125 -5.20 24.80 -20.14
CA PHE A 125 -4.47 24.72 -18.87
C PHE A 125 -3.01 24.30 -19.07
N VAL A 126 -2.75 23.40 -20.00
CA VAL A 126 -1.40 22.92 -20.28
C VAL A 126 -0.52 24.03 -20.84
N ASN A 127 -1.10 24.93 -21.64
CA ASN A 127 -0.41 26.05 -22.28
C ASN A 127 -0.29 27.28 -21.37
N ASP A 128 -1.03 27.36 -20.27
CA ASP A 128 -0.92 28.48 -19.32
C ASP A 128 0.42 28.43 -18.57
N ALA A 129 1.24 29.46 -18.76
CA ALA A 129 2.54 29.58 -18.12
C ALA A 129 2.46 29.73 -16.58
N GLY A 130 1.34 30.20 -16.06
CA GLY A 130 1.08 30.34 -14.62
C GLY A 130 0.64 29.04 -13.94
N PHE A 131 0.25 28.03 -14.72
CA PHE A 131 -0.24 26.77 -14.18
C PHE A 131 0.90 25.78 -13.92
N ASP A 132 1.05 25.37 -12.66
CA ASP A 132 2.02 24.34 -12.26
C ASP A 132 1.44 22.93 -12.46
N ILE A 133 1.68 22.40 -13.68
CA ILE A 133 1.18 21.09 -14.10
C ILE A 133 1.76 19.94 -13.24
N GLU A 134 3.03 20.05 -12.82
CA GLU A 134 3.69 19.04 -12.01
C GLU A 134 3.01 18.94 -10.63
N LYS A 135 2.85 20.09 -9.97
CA LYS A 135 2.19 20.14 -8.65
C LYS A 135 0.74 19.64 -8.72
N TYR A 136 0.02 20.07 -9.74
CA TYR A 136 -1.37 19.66 -9.94
C TYR A 136 -1.50 18.15 -10.15
N LEU A 137 -0.70 17.58 -11.06
CA LEU A 137 -0.75 16.15 -11.36
C LEU A 137 -0.29 15.30 -10.19
N THR A 138 0.79 15.68 -9.51
CA THR A 138 1.27 14.93 -8.35
C THR A 138 0.24 14.91 -7.22
N GLN A 139 -0.39 16.03 -6.93
CA GLN A 139 -1.45 16.10 -5.92
C GLN A 139 -2.70 15.32 -6.34
N LYS A 140 -3.16 15.48 -7.57
CA LYS A 140 -4.37 14.81 -8.06
C LYS A 140 -4.19 13.30 -8.12
N LEU A 141 -3.06 12.82 -8.61
CA LEU A 141 -2.73 11.39 -8.65
C LEU A 141 -2.57 10.83 -7.23
N GLY A 142 -1.83 11.54 -6.37
CA GLY A 142 -1.63 11.12 -4.98
C GLY A 142 -2.95 10.95 -4.22
N LYS A 143 -3.86 11.93 -4.34
CA LYS A 143 -5.20 11.84 -3.75
C LYS A 143 -6.05 10.71 -4.33
N SER A 144 -6.01 10.53 -5.64
CA SER A 144 -6.78 9.47 -6.30
C SER A 144 -6.30 8.09 -5.87
N PHE A 145 -5.00 7.89 -5.84
CA PHE A 145 -4.41 6.61 -5.41
C PHE A 145 -4.61 6.35 -3.92
N GLY A 146 -4.39 7.34 -3.05
CA GLY A 146 -4.61 7.19 -1.60
C GLY A 146 -6.03 6.77 -1.27
N LYS A 147 -7.02 7.43 -1.87
CA LYS A 147 -8.44 7.05 -1.68
C LYS A 147 -8.77 5.66 -2.22
N ALA A 148 -8.20 5.29 -3.37
CA ALA A 148 -8.43 3.97 -3.94
C ALA A 148 -7.80 2.86 -3.08
N GLU A 149 -6.60 3.10 -2.55
CA GLU A 149 -5.94 2.17 -1.62
C GLU A 149 -6.75 2.01 -0.33
N ASP A 150 -7.16 3.10 0.32
CA ASP A 150 -7.95 3.03 1.56
C ASP A 150 -9.28 2.29 1.33
N ASN A 151 -9.96 2.55 0.21
CA ASN A 151 -11.17 1.81 -0.12
C ASN A 151 -10.90 0.32 -0.34
N ALA A 152 -9.83 -0.04 -1.03
CA ALA A 152 -9.47 -1.44 -1.25
C ALA A 152 -9.04 -2.14 0.05
N PHE A 153 -8.37 -1.46 0.97
CA PHE A 153 -8.01 -2.01 2.28
C PHE A 153 -9.23 -2.24 3.19
N ILE A 154 -10.30 -1.49 3.00
CA ILE A 154 -11.54 -1.69 3.77
C ILE A 154 -12.46 -2.70 3.07
N ASN A 155 -12.78 -2.47 1.79
CA ASN A 155 -13.85 -3.14 1.08
C ASN A 155 -13.38 -4.08 -0.04
N GLY A 156 -12.05 -4.24 -0.22
CA GLY A 156 -11.50 -4.99 -1.34
C GLY A 156 -11.97 -6.45 -1.38
N THR A 157 -12.19 -6.95 -2.57
CA THR A 157 -12.76 -8.28 -2.82
C THR A 157 -11.73 -9.40 -2.88
N GLY A 158 -10.43 -9.08 -2.94
CA GLY A 158 -9.36 -10.07 -3.12
C GLY A 158 -9.21 -10.58 -4.58
N ALA A 159 -10.06 -10.14 -5.50
CA ALA A 159 -9.97 -10.47 -6.93
C ALA A 159 -9.47 -9.24 -7.69
N ASP A 160 -8.25 -9.31 -8.25
CA ASP A 160 -7.57 -8.19 -8.93
C ASP A 160 -7.27 -6.95 -8.05
N GLU A 161 -7.65 -7.00 -6.77
CA GLU A 161 -7.40 -5.99 -5.75
C GLU A 161 -7.11 -6.65 -4.39
N PRO A 162 -6.53 -5.94 -3.39
CA PRO A 162 -6.31 -6.49 -2.07
C PRO A 162 -7.59 -6.97 -1.40
N THR A 163 -7.48 -8.00 -0.56
CA THR A 163 -8.58 -8.40 0.32
C THR A 163 -8.76 -7.36 1.41
N GLY A 164 -9.95 -6.79 1.50
CA GLY A 164 -10.29 -5.77 2.48
C GLY A 164 -10.55 -6.34 3.88
N ILE A 165 -10.50 -5.48 4.89
CA ILE A 165 -10.78 -5.87 6.29
C ILE A 165 -12.21 -6.37 6.45
N LEU A 166 -13.16 -5.80 5.70
CA LEU A 166 -14.58 -6.17 5.77
C LEU A 166 -14.97 -7.36 4.86
N HIS A 167 -13.99 -8.05 4.26
CA HIS A 167 -14.28 -9.21 3.43
C HIS A 167 -14.84 -10.38 4.27
N ASP A 168 -15.92 -10.99 3.80
CA ASP A 168 -16.71 -11.98 4.58
C ASP A 168 -15.92 -13.21 5.02
N THR A 169 -14.99 -13.71 4.19
CA THR A 169 -14.27 -14.97 4.45
C THR A 169 -12.81 -14.78 4.83
N ASP A 170 -12.12 -13.83 4.22
CA ASP A 170 -10.67 -13.62 4.36
C ASP A 170 -10.32 -12.28 5.01
N GLY A 171 -11.33 -11.52 5.46
CA GLY A 171 -11.19 -10.26 6.16
C GLY A 171 -10.90 -10.43 7.65
N ALA A 172 -11.18 -9.38 8.41
CA ALA A 172 -11.03 -9.38 9.86
C ALA A 172 -12.12 -10.24 10.52
N GLU A 173 -11.81 -10.83 11.67
CA GLU A 173 -12.77 -11.58 12.48
C GLU A 173 -13.87 -10.66 13.01
N THR A 174 -15.14 -11.07 12.84
CA THR A 174 -16.29 -10.32 13.33
C THR A 174 -16.56 -10.68 14.80
N ALA A 175 -16.33 -9.74 15.69
CA ALA A 175 -16.53 -9.95 17.12
C ALA A 175 -18.01 -9.86 17.53
N LEU A 176 -18.76 -8.93 16.90
CA LEU A 176 -20.16 -8.65 17.25
C LEU A 176 -20.88 -8.07 16.03
N ALA A 177 -22.10 -8.57 15.77
CA ALA A 177 -23.01 -7.98 14.78
C ALA A 177 -24.19 -7.34 15.51
N VAL A 178 -24.39 -6.03 15.31
CA VAL A 178 -25.45 -5.25 15.97
C VAL A 178 -26.24 -4.45 14.93
N GLU A 179 -27.55 -4.35 15.10
CA GLU A 179 -28.40 -3.50 14.26
C GLU A 179 -28.29 -2.01 14.63
N THR A 180 -28.10 -1.72 15.91
CA THR A 180 -27.99 -0.34 16.43
C THR A 180 -26.81 -0.29 17.37
N LEU A 181 -25.84 0.58 17.07
CA LEU A 181 -24.64 0.75 17.88
C LEU A 181 -24.97 1.42 19.22
N THR A 182 -24.62 0.76 20.31
CA THR A 182 -24.73 1.29 21.68
C THR A 182 -23.35 1.48 22.30
N TYR A 183 -23.31 2.19 23.45
CA TYR A 183 -22.05 2.37 24.19
C TYR A 183 -21.49 1.04 24.71
N ASP A 184 -22.38 0.13 25.12
CA ASP A 184 -21.98 -1.19 25.61
C ASP A 184 -21.35 -2.04 24.50
N ASP A 185 -21.80 -1.91 23.24
CA ASP A 185 -21.22 -2.63 22.11
C ASP A 185 -19.78 -2.20 21.83
N VAL A 186 -19.48 -0.90 21.97
CA VAL A 186 -18.10 -0.41 21.85
C VAL A 186 -17.21 -0.96 22.96
N ILE A 187 -17.73 -1.06 24.18
CA ILE A 187 -16.99 -1.66 25.29
C ILE A 187 -16.80 -3.17 25.04
N CYS A 188 -17.84 -3.86 24.58
CA CYS A 188 -17.75 -5.28 24.24
C CYS A 188 -16.71 -5.53 23.13
N LEU A 189 -16.68 -4.69 22.10
CA LEU A 189 -15.67 -4.76 21.04
C LEU A 189 -14.25 -4.60 21.60
N TYR A 190 -14.03 -3.62 22.48
CA TYR A 190 -12.73 -3.45 23.12
C TYR A 190 -12.31 -4.68 23.95
N PHE A 191 -13.24 -5.29 24.66
CA PHE A 191 -12.96 -6.45 25.50
C PHE A 191 -12.94 -7.77 24.72
N SER A 192 -13.43 -7.84 23.49
CA SER A 192 -13.32 -9.02 22.63
C SER A 192 -11.87 -9.30 22.20
N VAL A 193 -11.05 -8.25 22.13
CA VAL A 193 -9.63 -8.39 21.83
C VAL A 193 -8.88 -8.91 23.06
N ASP A 194 -7.99 -9.87 22.87
CA ASP A 194 -7.15 -10.40 23.96
C ASP A 194 -6.32 -9.30 24.63
N LYS A 195 -6.16 -9.42 25.95
CA LYS A 195 -5.50 -8.42 26.82
C LYS A 195 -4.10 -8.02 26.31
N GLU A 196 -3.38 -8.95 25.72
CA GLU A 196 -2.01 -8.73 25.21
C GLU A 196 -1.99 -7.75 24.03
N TYR A 197 -3.04 -7.73 23.20
CA TYR A 197 -3.14 -6.90 21.99
C TYR A 197 -3.85 -5.56 22.23
N ARG A 198 -4.66 -5.42 23.30
CA ARG A 198 -5.44 -4.19 23.60
C ARG A 198 -4.57 -2.94 23.74
N ARG A 199 -3.34 -3.09 24.24
CA ARG A 199 -2.44 -1.95 24.51
C ARG A 199 -2.09 -1.14 23.26
N ASN A 200 -2.04 -1.79 22.11
CA ASN A 200 -1.67 -1.19 20.83
C ASN A 200 -2.87 -1.14 19.86
N GLY A 201 -4.08 -1.38 20.34
CA GLY A 201 -5.29 -1.32 19.54
C GLY A 201 -5.57 0.11 19.04
N ILE A 202 -5.95 0.21 17.78
CA ILE A 202 -6.36 1.46 17.12
C ILE A 202 -7.82 1.27 16.71
N CYS A 203 -8.68 2.22 17.10
CA CYS A 203 -10.05 2.28 16.60
C CYS A 203 -10.06 3.13 15.33
N LEU A 204 -10.61 2.59 14.26
CA LEU A 204 -10.80 3.25 12.96
C LEU A 204 -12.25 3.71 12.82
#